data_7576d9b4f8f70cde58199bc41c8fc815
#
_entry.id   7576d9b4f8f70cde58199bc41c8fc815
#
_cell.length_a   1.000
_cell.length_b   1.000
_cell.length_c   1.000
_cell.angle_alpha   90.00
_cell.angle_beta   90.00
_cell.angle_gamma   90.00
#
_symmetry.space_group_name_H-M   'P 1'
#
loop_
_entity.id
_entity.type
_entity.pdbx_description
1 polymer ?
#
loop_
_entity_poly.entity_id
_entity_poly.type
_entity_poly.pdbx_seq_one_letter_code
_entity_poly.pdbx_strand_id
1 'polypeptide(L)'
;DDYKWSNKYDWKAFELACIETYGENNNWLLFAKKGILCHHGGLQSDVRLPLERLMRNDKPLVIISTSTLGQGVNLGVSSVIFSTIYQAGSLITARDFWNIAGRAGRAFVDHEGKILVARDISDTSNKRARDKIKWYENTIKGYFNKEEIDIASSGILALVRALYRITADGGIQLDTLLQLISENKIEDIGDNAKELDNILDWIDDTLLALQDLNNKTDEAIDFGWIETFLRNSLAYIQAKGQEAISEENLIKFFQARVKGIIKKVGEDKSKWKAIISSGIPLNSDLFLESKMFDILLALLAFSKSEKELDDKILLPNTIIKT
;
A
#
# COMPACT_ATOMS: atom_id res chain seq x y z
N ASP A 1 -4.97 32.43 21.33
CA ASP A 1 -4.04 31.66 22.16
C ASP A 1 -3.76 30.33 21.48
N ASP A 2 -2.54 29.83 21.65
CA ASP A 2 -2.14 28.55 21.14
C ASP A 2 -2.68 27.41 22.00
N TYR A 3 -2.94 26.26 21.34
CA TYR A 3 -3.41 25.04 22.01
C TYR A 3 -2.33 24.49 22.94
N LYS A 4 -2.71 24.10 24.15
CA LYS A 4 -1.77 23.58 25.14
C LYS A 4 -1.72 22.05 25.07
N TRP A 5 -0.71 21.53 24.39
CA TRP A 5 -0.43 20.11 24.34
C TRP A 5 0.00 19.60 25.72
N SER A 6 -0.59 18.50 26.18
CA SER A 6 -0.29 17.93 27.51
C SER A 6 1.04 17.22 27.52
N ASN A 7 1.36 16.47 26.43
CA ASN A 7 2.64 15.79 26.27
C ASN A 7 3.67 16.72 25.59
N LYS A 8 4.42 17.45 26.39
CA LYS A 8 5.41 18.41 25.89
C LYS A 8 6.54 17.76 25.09
N TYR A 9 6.87 16.49 25.36
CA TYR A 9 7.93 15.78 24.66
C TYR A 9 7.49 15.43 23.22
N ASP A 10 6.33 14.81 23.07
CA ASP A 10 5.79 14.45 21.75
C ASP A 10 5.49 15.69 20.91
N TRP A 11 4.96 16.75 21.55
CA TRP A 11 4.78 18.04 20.88
C TRP A 11 6.10 18.59 20.34
N LYS A 12 7.15 18.62 21.17
CA LYS A 12 8.46 19.17 20.77
C LYS A 12 9.10 18.34 19.66
N ALA A 13 8.98 17.01 19.72
CA ALA A 13 9.46 16.12 18.67
C ALA A 13 8.76 16.40 17.33
N PHE A 14 7.43 16.56 17.34
CA PHE A 14 6.66 16.89 16.13
C PHE A 14 6.99 18.29 15.60
N GLU A 15 7.08 19.30 16.49
CA GLU A 15 7.44 20.68 16.15
C GLU A 15 8.79 20.73 15.43
N LEU A 16 9.82 20.10 16.00
CA LEU A 16 11.17 20.05 15.41
C LEU A 16 11.16 19.35 14.06
N ALA A 17 10.52 18.19 13.95
CA ALA A 17 10.41 17.46 12.69
C ALA A 17 9.72 18.30 11.60
N CYS A 18 8.66 19.03 11.94
CA CYS A 18 8.00 19.95 10.99
C CYS A 18 8.90 21.10 10.56
N ILE A 19 9.65 21.70 11.48
CA ILE A 19 10.56 22.81 11.18
C ILE A 19 11.70 22.34 10.27
N GLU A 20 12.33 21.21 10.60
CA GLU A 20 13.42 20.64 9.82
C GLU A 20 13.01 20.24 8.41
N THR A 21 11.79 19.69 8.28
CA THR A 21 11.32 19.15 6.98
C THR A 21 10.67 20.22 6.10
N TYR A 22 9.86 21.12 6.68
CA TYR A 22 8.99 22.04 5.95
C TYR A 22 9.24 23.53 6.27
N GLY A 23 10.15 23.83 7.19
CA GLY A 23 10.44 25.21 7.65
C GLY A 23 9.49 25.69 8.75
N GLU A 24 9.84 26.82 9.39
CA GLU A 24 9.14 27.33 10.59
C GLU A 24 7.68 27.77 10.33
N ASN A 25 7.37 28.25 9.12
CA ASN A 25 6.05 28.81 8.77
C ASN A 25 5.17 27.82 7.99
N ASN A 26 5.40 26.52 8.14
CA ASN A 26 4.58 25.51 7.46
C ASN A 26 3.18 25.38 8.05
N ASN A 27 2.22 25.05 7.19
CA ASN A 27 0.82 24.94 7.57
C ASN A 27 0.54 23.81 8.61
N TRP A 28 1.33 22.73 8.58
CA TRP A 28 1.17 21.62 9.53
C TRP A 28 1.37 22.09 10.96
N LEU A 29 2.45 22.87 11.18
CA LEU A 29 2.78 23.43 12.47
C LEU A 29 1.77 24.50 12.89
N LEU A 30 1.35 25.38 11.96
CA LEU A 30 0.35 26.42 12.23
C LEU A 30 -0.99 25.84 12.69
N PHE A 31 -1.49 24.80 12.04
CA PHE A 31 -2.71 24.11 12.45
C PHE A 31 -2.53 23.37 13.78
N ALA A 32 -1.40 22.69 13.97
CA ALA A 32 -1.13 21.99 15.23
C ALA A 32 -1.06 22.94 16.43
N LYS A 33 -0.56 24.15 16.28
CA LYS A 33 -0.62 25.21 17.32
C LYS A 33 -2.05 25.59 17.68
N LYS A 34 -3.04 25.27 16.85
CA LYS A 34 -4.47 25.46 17.14
C LYS A 34 -5.19 24.17 17.57
N GLY A 35 -4.44 23.09 17.85
CA GLY A 35 -4.99 21.79 18.25
C GLY A 35 -5.55 20.96 17.07
N ILE A 36 -5.23 21.33 15.84
CA ILE A 36 -5.67 20.65 14.62
C ILE A 36 -4.50 19.86 14.05
N LEU A 37 -4.62 18.56 13.96
CA LEU A 37 -3.62 17.68 13.35
C LEU A 37 -4.09 17.19 11.98
N CYS A 38 -3.18 17.18 11.01
CA CYS A 38 -3.47 16.74 9.65
C CYS A 38 -2.61 15.52 9.31
N HIS A 39 -3.25 14.41 8.92
CA HIS A 39 -2.58 13.15 8.59
C HIS A 39 -2.95 12.66 7.19
N HIS A 40 -1.95 12.34 6.38
CA HIS A 40 -2.14 11.67 5.08
C HIS A 40 -0.91 10.84 4.70
N GLY A 41 -1.08 9.88 3.79
CA GLY A 41 -0.03 8.95 3.38
C GLY A 41 1.20 9.59 2.71
N GLY A 42 1.07 10.81 2.17
CA GLY A 42 2.18 11.55 1.56
C GLY A 42 3.04 12.37 2.55
N LEU A 43 2.79 12.28 3.87
CA LEU A 43 3.70 12.86 4.86
C LEU A 43 5.00 12.07 4.91
N GLN A 44 6.12 12.79 4.95
CA GLN A 44 7.43 12.16 5.16
C GLN A 44 7.46 11.42 6.51
N SER A 45 8.15 10.28 6.56
CA SER A 45 8.20 9.41 7.74
C SER A 45 8.65 10.14 8.99
N ASP A 46 9.62 11.05 8.84
CA ASP A 46 10.23 11.80 9.94
C ASP A 46 9.24 12.76 10.62
N VAL A 47 8.23 13.24 9.88
CA VAL A 47 7.14 14.05 10.42
C VAL A 47 5.96 13.17 10.84
N ARG A 48 5.67 12.12 10.07
CA ARG A 48 4.51 11.26 10.31
C ARG A 48 4.61 10.50 11.64
N LEU A 49 5.79 9.93 11.96
CA LEU A 49 5.96 9.15 13.19
C LEU A 49 5.78 9.99 14.47
N PRO A 50 6.41 11.19 14.62
CA PRO A 50 6.12 12.09 15.74
C PRO A 50 4.65 12.55 15.79
N LEU A 51 4.03 12.83 14.63
CA LEU A 51 2.62 13.18 14.54
C LEU A 51 1.73 12.07 15.10
N GLU A 52 1.93 10.83 14.69
CA GLU A 52 1.16 9.68 15.16
C GLU A 52 1.35 9.40 16.65
N ARG A 53 2.54 9.68 17.21
CA ARG A 53 2.77 9.62 18.66
C ARG A 53 1.99 10.69 19.40
N LEU A 54 2.03 11.94 18.90
CA LEU A 54 1.27 13.04 19.48
C LEU A 54 -0.24 12.76 19.44
N MET A 55 -0.75 12.23 18.31
CA MET A 55 -2.14 11.84 18.16
C MET A 55 -2.59 10.77 19.15
N ARG A 56 -1.70 9.82 19.50
CA ARG A 56 -1.99 8.71 20.43
C ARG A 56 -1.91 9.14 21.90
N ASN A 57 -0.94 10.00 22.22
CA ASN A 57 -0.58 10.30 23.60
C ASN A 57 -1.22 11.60 24.13
N ASP A 58 -1.86 12.36 23.25
CA ASP A 58 -2.51 13.64 23.60
C ASP A 58 -3.96 13.70 23.06
N LYS A 59 -4.63 14.81 23.26
CA LYS A 59 -6.06 15.01 22.92
C LYS A 59 -6.21 16.15 21.92
N PRO A 60 -5.92 15.95 20.63
CA PRO A 60 -6.17 16.97 19.61
C PRO A 60 -7.65 17.36 19.59
N LEU A 61 -7.95 18.62 19.27
CA LEU A 61 -9.32 19.10 19.09
C LEU A 61 -9.93 18.52 17.82
N VAL A 62 -9.17 18.53 16.74
CA VAL A 62 -9.59 18.02 15.43
C VAL A 62 -8.43 17.25 14.78
N ILE A 63 -8.78 16.13 14.16
CA ILE A 63 -7.87 15.38 13.29
C ILE A 63 -8.48 15.39 11.88
N ILE A 64 -7.76 15.96 10.93
CA ILE A 64 -8.10 15.91 9.51
C ILE A 64 -7.26 14.83 8.87
N SER A 65 -7.89 13.85 8.24
CA SER A 65 -7.14 12.76 7.63
C SER A 65 -7.76 12.27 6.32
N THR A 66 -6.93 11.65 5.50
CA THR A 66 -7.38 10.79 4.42
C THR A 66 -7.76 9.40 4.98
N SER A 67 -8.32 8.52 4.15
CA SER A 67 -8.70 7.15 4.53
C SER A 67 -7.54 6.30 5.10
N THR A 68 -6.30 6.73 4.93
CA THR A 68 -5.09 6.05 5.46
C THR A 68 -5.09 5.93 7.00
N LEU A 69 -5.77 6.86 7.70
CA LEU A 69 -5.91 6.78 9.16
C LEU A 69 -6.77 5.58 9.61
N GLY A 70 -7.64 5.07 8.74
CA GLY A 70 -8.44 3.87 9.01
C GLY A 70 -7.61 2.58 9.14
N GLN A 71 -6.39 2.54 8.63
CA GLN A 71 -5.62 1.32 8.43
C GLN A 71 -4.41 1.11 9.35
N GLY A 72 -4.01 2.04 10.19
CA GLY A 72 -2.75 1.86 10.93
C GLY A 72 -2.66 2.48 12.30
N VAL A 73 -3.48 3.44 12.65
CA VAL A 73 -3.38 4.16 13.91
C VAL A 73 -4.62 3.88 14.76
N ASN A 74 -4.42 3.26 15.93
CA ASN A 74 -5.53 3.01 16.86
C ASN A 74 -5.87 4.31 17.61
N LEU A 75 -6.73 5.12 17.02
CA LEU A 75 -7.22 6.36 17.60
C LEU A 75 -8.74 6.23 17.86
N GLY A 76 -9.12 6.37 19.12
CA GLY A 76 -10.52 6.58 19.49
C GLY A 76 -10.83 8.08 19.51
N VAL A 77 -11.80 8.50 18.73
CA VAL A 77 -12.32 9.88 18.71
C VAL A 77 -13.78 9.88 19.11
N SER A 78 -14.28 10.96 19.71
CA SER A 78 -15.70 11.03 20.10
C SER A 78 -16.63 11.03 18.88
N SER A 79 -16.20 11.66 17.80
CA SER A 79 -17.00 11.81 16.59
C SER A 79 -16.16 11.67 15.34
N VAL A 80 -16.72 11.05 14.32
CA VAL A 80 -16.16 10.95 12.97
C VAL A 80 -17.03 11.72 12.01
N ILE A 81 -16.41 12.59 11.20
CA ILE A 81 -17.11 13.36 10.18
C ILE A 81 -16.56 12.95 8.81
N PHE A 82 -17.38 12.31 8.00
CA PHE A 82 -17.05 12.07 6.59
C PHE A 82 -17.34 13.35 5.79
N SER A 83 -16.30 14.00 5.28
CA SER A 83 -16.46 15.14 4.37
C SER A 83 -16.95 14.70 2.99
N THR A 84 -16.69 13.45 2.62
CA THR A 84 -17.15 12.81 1.39
C THR A 84 -17.18 11.29 1.57
N ILE A 85 -17.98 10.60 0.77
CA ILE A 85 -17.99 9.14 0.65
C ILE A 85 -17.27 8.65 -0.61
N TYR A 86 -16.46 9.51 -1.22
CA TYR A 86 -15.64 9.16 -2.38
C TYR A 86 -14.15 9.04 -2.01
N GLN A 87 -13.49 8.06 -2.60
CA GLN A 87 -12.05 7.86 -2.53
C GLN A 87 -11.52 7.57 -3.93
N ALA A 88 -10.54 8.33 -4.38
CA ALA A 88 -9.94 8.20 -5.72
C ALA A 88 -10.99 8.14 -6.86
N GLY A 89 -12.06 8.96 -6.75
CA GLY A 89 -13.13 9.04 -7.76
C GLY A 89 -14.21 7.95 -7.67
N SER A 90 -14.08 6.98 -6.77
CA SER A 90 -15.05 5.90 -6.55
C SER A 90 -15.69 6.01 -5.16
N LEU A 91 -16.87 5.41 -4.98
CA LEU A 91 -17.48 5.29 -3.65
C LEU A 91 -16.59 4.41 -2.76
N ILE A 92 -16.45 4.80 -1.49
CA ILE A 92 -15.79 3.93 -0.50
C ILE A 92 -16.64 2.66 -0.29
N THR A 93 -15.96 1.54 -0.02
CA THR A 93 -16.66 0.28 0.27
C THR A 93 -17.37 0.36 1.64
N ALA A 94 -18.40 -0.47 1.85
CA ALA A 94 -19.06 -0.56 3.16
C ALA A 94 -18.06 -0.94 4.26
N ARG A 95 -17.11 -1.82 3.96
CA ARG A 95 -16.02 -2.18 4.87
C ARG A 95 -15.15 -0.98 5.26
N ASP A 96 -14.72 -0.17 4.29
CA ASP A 96 -13.88 1.00 4.56
C ASP A 96 -14.66 2.07 5.32
N PHE A 97 -15.93 2.26 4.96
CA PHE A 97 -16.84 3.13 5.74
C PHE A 97 -16.87 2.70 7.22
N TRP A 98 -17.11 1.42 7.50
CA TRP A 98 -17.19 0.91 8.87
C TRP A 98 -15.83 0.86 9.57
N ASN A 99 -14.73 0.66 8.87
CA ASN A 99 -13.38 0.75 9.44
C ASN A 99 -13.07 2.16 9.95
N ILE A 100 -13.53 3.18 9.24
CA ILE A 100 -13.38 4.59 9.65
C ILE A 100 -14.42 4.94 10.73
N ALA A 101 -15.67 4.60 10.50
CA ALA A 101 -16.79 4.88 11.41
C ALA A 101 -16.58 4.21 12.79
N GLY A 102 -16.02 3.01 12.83
CA GLY A 102 -15.69 2.29 14.06
C GLY A 102 -14.61 2.95 14.92
N ARG A 103 -14.04 4.08 14.49
CA ARG A 103 -13.17 4.92 15.32
C ARG A 103 -13.96 5.90 16.20
N ALA A 104 -15.25 6.08 15.91
CA ALA A 104 -16.12 6.94 16.71
C ALA A 104 -16.50 6.26 18.04
N GLY A 105 -16.35 7.00 19.13
CA GLY A 105 -16.55 6.49 20.49
C GLY A 105 -15.28 5.90 21.10
N ARG A 106 -14.79 6.54 22.17
CA ARG A 106 -13.63 6.04 22.92
C ARG A 106 -14.10 5.02 23.94
N ALA A 107 -13.54 3.81 23.88
CA ALA A 107 -13.83 2.76 24.83
C ALA A 107 -13.64 3.26 26.29
N PHE A 108 -14.59 2.97 27.15
CA PHE A 108 -14.62 3.32 28.58
C PHE A 108 -14.67 4.83 28.91
N VAL A 109 -14.76 5.71 27.87
CA VAL A 109 -14.79 7.18 28.05
C VAL A 109 -16.10 7.78 27.53
N ASP A 110 -16.48 7.41 26.31
CA ASP A 110 -17.70 7.93 25.66
C ASP A 110 -18.84 6.90 25.80
N HIS A 111 -20.03 7.39 26.06
CA HIS A 111 -21.23 6.54 26.09
C HIS A 111 -21.72 6.17 24.70
N GLU A 112 -21.39 7.01 23.70
CA GLU A 112 -21.76 6.81 22.30
C GLU A 112 -20.69 7.38 21.36
N GLY A 113 -20.55 6.79 20.16
CA GLY A 113 -19.77 7.34 19.07
C GLY A 113 -20.69 8.03 18.07
N LYS A 114 -20.33 9.23 17.59
CA LYS A 114 -21.11 9.98 16.60
C LYS A 114 -20.49 9.88 15.22
N ILE A 115 -21.31 9.48 14.25
CA ILE A 115 -20.92 9.44 12.83
C ILE A 115 -21.76 10.47 12.10
N LEU A 116 -21.08 11.42 11.48
CA LEU A 116 -21.66 12.48 10.68
C LEU A 116 -21.17 12.35 9.25
N VAL A 117 -22.06 12.58 8.28
CA VAL A 117 -21.70 12.57 6.87
C VAL A 117 -22.09 13.91 6.26
N ALA A 118 -21.11 14.65 5.75
CA ALA A 118 -21.36 15.94 5.11
C ALA A 118 -22.08 15.73 3.78
N ARG A 119 -23.02 16.61 3.49
CA ARG A 119 -23.81 16.62 2.27
C ARG A 119 -23.85 18.02 1.71
N ASP A 120 -23.53 18.16 0.44
CA ASP A 120 -23.69 19.41 -0.28
C ASP A 120 -25.18 19.57 -0.68
N ILE A 121 -25.79 20.62 -0.19
CA ILE A 121 -27.16 21.01 -0.50
C ILE A 121 -27.24 22.40 -1.15
N SER A 122 -26.13 22.93 -1.60
CA SER A 122 -26.04 24.28 -2.18
C SER A 122 -26.85 24.45 -3.47
N ASP A 123 -26.99 23.38 -4.26
CA ASP A 123 -27.82 23.39 -5.47
C ASP A 123 -29.06 22.49 -5.32
N THR A 124 -30.21 23.12 -5.23
CA THR A 124 -31.52 22.47 -5.25
C THR A 124 -32.39 23.00 -6.40
N SER A 125 -31.84 23.76 -7.31
CA SER A 125 -32.54 24.57 -8.31
C SER A 125 -33.37 23.72 -9.28
N ASN A 126 -32.90 22.55 -9.63
CA ASN A 126 -33.53 21.69 -10.64
C ASN A 126 -33.74 20.24 -10.14
N LYS A 127 -34.54 19.47 -10.90
CA LYS A 127 -34.86 18.08 -10.56
C LYS A 127 -33.60 17.22 -10.45
N ARG A 128 -32.63 17.39 -11.38
CA ARG A 128 -31.40 16.59 -11.41
C ARG A 128 -30.53 16.79 -10.16
N ALA A 129 -30.45 18.04 -9.67
CA ALA A 129 -29.72 18.36 -8.44
C ALA A 129 -30.37 17.68 -7.22
N ARG A 130 -31.71 17.76 -7.09
CA ARG A 130 -32.45 17.09 -6.02
C ARG A 130 -32.33 15.56 -6.10
N ASP A 131 -32.38 14.96 -7.29
CA ASP A 131 -32.22 13.52 -7.48
C ASP A 131 -30.81 13.05 -7.08
N LYS A 132 -29.77 13.85 -7.36
CA LYS A 132 -28.39 13.61 -6.92
C LYS A 132 -28.28 13.62 -5.39
N ILE A 133 -28.90 14.58 -4.73
CA ILE A 133 -28.94 14.65 -3.25
C ILE A 133 -29.60 13.40 -2.68
N LYS A 134 -30.77 13.02 -3.21
CA LYS A 134 -31.51 11.83 -2.77
C LYS A 134 -30.73 10.54 -3.00
N TRP A 135 -30.06 10.43 -4.14
CA TRP A 135 -29.18 9.31 -4.43
C TRP A 135 -28.05 9.19 -3.40
N TYR A 136 -27.39 10.30 -3.08
CA TYR A 136 -26.33 10.36 -2.07
C TYR A 136 -26.83 9.92 -0.68
N GLU A 137 -28.02 10.39 -0.28
CA GLU A 137 -28.65 9.95 0.97
C GLU A 137 -28.94 8.46 1.00
N ASN A 138 -29.46 7.91 -0.10
CA ASN A 138 -29.75 6.48 -0.20
C ASN A 138 -28.45 5.65 -0.17
N THR A 139 -27.39 6.12 -0.79
CA THR A 139 -26.08 5.48 -0.73
C THR A 139 -25.55 5.43 0.71
N ILE A 140 -25.66 6.54 1.45
CA ILE A 140 -25.27 6.56 2.88
C ILE A 140 -26.11 5.56 3.69
N LYS A 141 -27.44 5.51 3.47
CA LYS A 141 -28.32 4.55 4.14
C LYS A 141 -27.93 3.10 3.83
N GLY A 142 -27.44 2.82 2.61
CA GLY A 142 -26.95 1.51 2.20
C GLY A 142 -25.81 1.01 3.09
N TYR A 143 -24.89 1.87 3.52
CA TYR A 143 -23.80 1.48 4.43
C TYR A 143 -24.28 0.97 5.80
N PHE A 144 -25.50 1.31 6.22
CA PHE A 144 -26.10 0.83 7.47
C PHE A 144 -26.93 -0.44 7.29
N ASN A 145 -27.12 -0.92 6.06
CA ASN A 145 -27.79 -2.18 5.78
C ASN A 145 -26.83 -3.34 6.04
N LYS A 146 -27.12 -4.18 7.03
CA LYS A 146 -26.27 -5.33 7.40
C LYS A 146 -26.15 -6.40 6.32
N GLU A 147 -27.08 -6.42 5.35
CA GLU A 147 -27.09 -7.38 4.24
C GLU A 147 -26.06 -7.07 3.16
N GLU A 148 -25.57 -5.84 3.09
CA GLU A 148 -24.58 -5.37 2.10
C GLU A 148 -23.15 -5.26 2.67
N ILE A 149 -22.85 -5.90 3.79
CA ILE A 149 -21.48 -5.94 4.30
C ILE A 149 -20.62 -6.72 3.30
N ASP A 150 -19.69 -6.01 2.66
CA ASP A 150 -18.72 -6.62 1.76
C ASP A 150 -18.03 -7.82 2.42
N ILE A 151 -18.21 -8.98 1.86
CA ILE A 151 -17.48 -10.18 2.28
C ILE A 151 -15.99 -9.89 2.03
N ALA A 152 -15.16 -10.05 3.06
CA ALA A 152 -13.72 -9.88 2.91
C ALA A 152 -13.23 -10.74 1.74
N SER A 153 -12.67 -10.11 0.71
CA SER A 153 -12.10 -10.80 -0.43
C SER A 153 -10.59 -10.90 -0.32
N SER A 154 -10.04 -12.05 -0.71
CA SER A 154 -8.59 -12.21 -0.76
C SER A 154 -7.98 -11.36 -1.88
N GLY A 155 -6.99 -10.52 -1.54
CA GLY A 155 -6.21 -9.78 -2.53
C GLY A 155 -5.44 -10.71 -3.48
N ILE A 156 -4.97 -11.83 -2.98
CA ILE A 156 -4.33 -12.90 -3.78
C ILE A 156 -5.28 -13.43 -4.86
N LEU A 157 -6.51 -13.73 -4.49
CA LEU A 157 -7.50 -14.24 -5.42
C LEU A 157 -7.91 -13.18 -6.45
N ALA A 158 -8.03 -11.91 -6.03
CA ALA A 158 -8.29 -10.79 -6.93
C ALA A 158 -7.16 -10.61 -7.96
N LEU A 159 -5.91 -10.72 -7.51
CA LEU A 159 -4.72 -10.66 -8.36
C LEU A 159 -4.76 -11.80 -9.40
N VAL A 160 -4.93 -13.03 -8.98
CA VAL A 160 -4.98 -14.18 -9.90
C VAL A 160 -6.13 -14.04 -10.90
N ARG A 161 -7.29 -13.53 -10.48
CA ARG A 161 -8.40 -13.24 -11.40
C ARG A 161 -8.06 -12.16 -12.44
N ALA A 162 -7.34 -11.11 -12.03
CA ALA A 162 -6.89 -10.08 -12.97
C ALA A 162 -5.96 -10.67 -14.04
N LEU A 163 -5.00 -11.50 -13.61
CA LEU A 163 -4.09 -12.20 -14.52
C LEU A 163 -4.84 -13.10 -15.52
N TYR A 164 -5.82 -13.87 -15.04
CA TYR A 164 -6.64 -14.70 -15.91
C TYR A 164 -7.44 -13.90 -16.95
N ARG A 165 -7.96 -12.74 -16.58
CA ARG A 165 -8.67 -11.87 -17.54
C ARG A 165 -7.73 -11.37 -18.62
N ILE A 166 -6.56 -10.84 -18.26
CA ILE A 166 -5.58 -10.32 -19.20
C ILE A 166 -5.18 -11.41 -20.22
N THR A 167 -5.01 -12.64 -19.75
CA THR A 167 -4.60 -13.75 -20.62
C THR A 167 -5.75 -14.33 -21.43
N ALA A 168 -6.95 -14.39 -20.88
CA ALA A 168 -8.15 -14.85 -21.60
C ALA A 168 -8.50 -13.89 -22.76
N ASP A 169 -8.41 -12.59 -22.52
CA ASP A 169 -8.62 -11.55 -23.54
C ASP A 169 -7.56 -11.65 -24.66
N GLY A 170 -6.33 -12.08 -24.32
CA GLY A 170 -5.24 -12.37 -25.28
C GLY A 170 -5.30 -13.76 -25.93
N GLY A 171 -6.28 -14.62 -25.60
CA GLY A 171 -6.42 -15.96 -26.14
C GLY A 171 -5.37 -16.97 -25.65
N ILE A 172 -4.65 -16.67 -24.57
CA ILE A 172 -3.59 -17.52 -24.03
C ILE A 172 -4.19 -18.59 -23.11
N GLN A 173 -3.85 -19.85 -23.36
CA GLN A 173 -4.29 -20.97 -22.52
C GLN A 173 -3.54 -20.94 -21.18
N LEU A 174 -4.23 -21.37 -20.11
CA LEU A 174 -3.69 -21.34 -18.75
C LEU A 174 -2.36 -22.07 -18.62
N ASP A 175 -2.24 -23.27 -19.16
CA ASP A 175 -1.00 -24.08 -19.06
C ASP A 175 0.16 -23.38 -19.76
N THR A 176 -0.07 -22.74 -20.90
CA THR A 176 0.93 -21.91 -21.59
C THR A 176 1.35 -20.73 -20.75
N LEU A 177 0.39 -20.03 -20.11
CA LEU A 177 0.69 -18.93 -19.21
C LEU A 177 1.57 -19.39 -18.03
N LEU A 178 1.18 -20.48 -17.37
CA LEU A 178 1.93 -21.03 -16.24
C LEU A 178 3.35 -21.46 -16.65
N GLN A 179 3.51 -22.00 -17.84
CA GLN A 179 4.83 -22.33 -18.38
C GLN A 179 5.68 -21.07 -18.59
N LEU A 180 5.16 -20.05 -19.27
CA LEU A 180 5.88 -18.79 -19.51
C LEU A 180 6.27 -18.10 -18.21
N ILE A 181 5.38 -18.06 -17.22
CA ILE A 181 5.66 -17.53 -15.89
C ILE A 181 6.79 -18.33 -15.21
N SER A 182 6.76 -19.67 -15.27
CA SER A 182 7.75 -20.53 -14.63
C SER A 182 9.13 -20.46 -15.31
N GLU A 183 9.15 -20.12 -16.59
CA GLU A 183 10.36 -19.93 -17.38
C GLU A 183 10.91 -18.50 -17.32
N ASN A 184 10.22 -17.59 -16.62
CA ASN A 184 10.49 -16.15 -16.59
C ASN A 184 10.55 -15.54 -18.00
N LYS A 185 9.58 -15.92 -18.84
CA LYS A 185 9.45 -15.46 -20.24
C LYS A 185 8.12 -14.71 -20.43
N ILE A 186 7.85 -13.77 -19.53
CA ILE A 186 6.59 -13.00 -19.54
C ILE A 186 6.49 -12.12 -20.77
N GLU A 187 7.61 -11.66 -21.31
CA GLU A 187 7.70 -10.89 -22.56
C GLU A 187 7.09 -11.63 -23.77
N ASP A 188 7.11 -12.95 -23.77
CA ASP A 188 6.54 -13.77 -24.85
C ASP A 188 5.00 -13.79 -24.85
N ILE A 189 4.35 -13.19 -23.84
CA ILE A 189 2.89 -13.07 -23.75
C ILE A 189 2.34 -12.03 -24.74
N GLY A 190 3.19 -11.12 -25.26
CA GLY A 190 2.79 -10.09 -26.21
C GLY A 190 2.37 -8.76 -25.56
N ASP A 191 1.35 -8.09 -26.12
CA ASP A 191 1.01 -6.70 -25.75
C ASP A 191 0.72 -6.49 -24.25
N ASN A 192 0.23 -7.52 -23.56
CA ASN A 192 -0.10 -7.46 -22.14
C ASN A 192 1.09 -7.81 -21.20
N ALA A 193 2.26 -8.12 -21.74
CA ALA A 193 3.41 -8.57 -20.97
C ALA A 193 3.84 -7.59 -19.87
N LYS A 194 3.89 -6.30 -20.21
CA LYS A 194 4.29 -5.24 -19.27
C LYS A 194 3.31 -5.06 -18.13
N GLU A 195 2.00 -5.11 -18.41
CA GLU A 195 0.97 -5.01 -17.38
C GLU A 195 1.03 -6.22 -16.45
N LEU A 196 1.21 -7.40 -17.01
CA LEU A 196 1.35 -8.64 -16.27
C LEU A 196 2.58 -8.63 -15.37
N ASP A 197 3.74 -8.24 -15.88
CA ASP A 197 4.99 -8.17 -15.10
C ASP A 197 4.88 -7.17 -13.94
N ASN A 198 4.28 -6.01 -14.17
CA ASN A 198 4.01 -5.02 -13.12
C ASN A 198 3.11 -5.58 -12.00
N ILE A 199 2.08 -6.35 -12.35
CA ILE A 199 1.17 -6.97 -11.37
C ILE A 199 1.90 -8.05 -10.57
N LEU A 200 2.75 -8.83 -11.22
CA LEU A 200 3.53 -9.90 -10.59
C LEU A 200 4.63 -9.35 -9.66
N ASP A 201 5.26 -8.25 -10.03
CA ASP A 201 6.33 -7.62 -9.24
C ASP A 201 5.85 -7.24 -7.81
N TRP A 202 4.55 -6.98 -7.64
CA TRP A 202 3.97 -6.67 -6.31
C TRP A 202 4.06 -7.81 -5.30
N ILE A 203 4.16 -9.05 -5.76
CA ILE A 203 4.21 -10.23 -4.90
C ILE A 203 5.61 -10.87 -4.86
N ASP A 204 6.49 -10.51 -5.78
CA ASP A 204 7.76 -11.19 -6.00
C ASP A 204 8.69 -11.11 -4.79
N ASP A 205 8.83 -9.95 -4.16
CA ASP A 205 9.65 -9.79 -2.96
C ASP A 205 9.16 -10.68 -1.82
N THR A 206 7.83 -10.71 -1.63
CA THR A 206 7.22 -11.53 -0.60
C THR A 206 7.42 -13.02 -0.88
N LEU A 207 7.27 -13.44 -2.15
CA LEU A 207 7.47 -14.83 -2.54
C LEU A 207 8.92 -15.26 -2.41
N LEU A 208 9.88 -14.39 -2.77
CA LEU A 208 11.30 -14.66 -2.59
C LEU A 208 11.66 -14.79 -1.10
N ALA A 209 11.14 -13.90 -0.26
CA ALA A 209 11.36 -13.95 1.19
C ALA A 209 10.76 -15.23 1.82
N LEU A 210 9.56 -15.63 1.41
CA LEU A 210 8.94 -16.87 1.87
C LEU A 210 9.71 -18.10 1.38
N GLN A 211 10.27 -18.07 0.16
CA GLN A 211 11.11 -19.14 -0.36
C GLN A 211 12.42 -19.25 0.44
N ASP A 212 13.08 -18.14 0.77
CA ASP A 212 14.31 -18.16 1.61
C ASP A 212 14.01 -18.71 3.00
N LEU A 213 12.91 -18.32 3.64
CA LEU A 213 12.49 -18.82 4.94
C LEU A 213 12.22 -20.32 4.97
N ASN A 214 11.62 -20.87 3.91
CA ASN A 214 11.23 -22.28 3.85
C ASN A 214 12.31 -23.20 3.27
N ASN A 215 13.34 -22.62 2.68
CA ASN A 215 14.43 -23.38 2.11
C ASN A 215 15.50 -23.69 3.18
N LYS A 216 15.31 -24.76 3.91
CA LYS A 216 16.26 -25.24 4.94
C LYS A 216 17.54 -25.71 4.24
N THR A 217 18.65 -25.04 4.54
CA THR A 217 20.08 -25.43 4.30
C THR A 217 20.39 -26.37 3.11
N ASP A 218 21.33 -25.99 2.26
CA ASP A 218 22.09 -26.77 1.23
C ASP A 218 21.39 -27.90 0.44
N GLU A 219 20.12 -28.14 0.63
CA GLU A 219 19.28 -29.08 -0.11
C GLU A 219 18.71 -28.41 -1.38
N ALA A 220 18.24 -29.25 -2.31
CA ALA A 220 17.52 -28.81 -3.50
C ALA A 220 16.36 -27.87 -3.14
N ILE A 221 16.10 -26.87 -4.00
CA ILE A 221 15.04 -25.88 -3.79
C ILE A 221 13.69 -26.61 -3.70
N ASP A 222 13.04 -26.53 -2.54
CA ASP A 222 11.72 -27.11 -2.29
C ASP A 222 10.61 -26.05 -2.51
N PHE A 223 9.55 -26.46 -3.21
CA PHE A 223 8.37 -25.65 -3.46
C PHE A 223 7.12 -26.20 -2.74
N GLY A 224 7.26 -27.25 -1.95
CA GLY A 224 6.15 -27.91 -1.24
C GLY A 224 5.49 -27.04 -0.19
N TRP A 225 6.23 -26.08 0.37
CA TRP A 225 5.71 -25.11 1.33
C TRP A 225 4.55 -24.27 0.77
N ILE A 226 4.53 -24.01 -0.55
CA ILE A 226 3.54 -23.17 -1.23
C ILE A 226 2.14 -23.77 -1.06
N GLU A 227 2.00 -25.07 -1.25
CA GLU A 227 0.73 -25.75 -1.07
C GLU A 227 0.26 -25.67 0.38
N THR A 228 1.14 -25.92 1.34
CA THR A 228 0.83 -25.85 2.77
C THR A 228 0.42 -24.44 3.18
N PHE A 229 1.12 -23.41 2.69
CA PHE A 229 0.82 -21.99 2.94
C PHE A 229 -0.54 -21.61 2.36
N LEU A 230 -0.77 -21.92 1.08
CA LEU A 230 -2.02 -21.55 0.39
C LEU A 230 -3.24 -22.26 0.98
N ARG A 231 -3.16 -23.54 1.34
CA ARG A 231 -4.28 -24.29 1.93
C ARG A 231 -4.84 -23.64 3.20
N ASN A 232 -4.01 -22.89 3.93
CA ASN A 232 -4.40 -22.15 5.14
C ASN A 232 -4.79 -20.69 4.84
N SER A 233 -4.83 -20.27 3.57
CA SER A 233 -5.12 -18.89 3.19
C SER A 233 -6.60 -18.65 2.88
N LEU A 234 -7.05 -17.40 3.07
CA LEU A 234 -8.38 -16.97 2.65
C LEU A 234 -8.58 -17.15 1.14
N ALA A 235 -7.53 -16.99 0.33
CA ALA A 235 -7.57 -17.18 -1.12
C ALA A 235 -8.01 -18.61 -1.49
N TYR A 236 -7.43 -19.61 -0.83
CA TYR A 236 -7.76 -21.01 -1.06
C TYR A 236 -9.20 -21.34 -0.66
N ILE A 237 -9.63 -20.87 0.52
CA ILE A 237 -10.99 -21.05 1.00
C ILE A 237 -12.02 -20.45 0.04
N GLN A 238 -11.72 -19.24 -0.50
CA GLN A 238 -12.60 -18.55 -1.42
C GLN A 238 -12.53 -19.09 -2.86
N ALA A 239 -11.43 -19.72 -3.26
CA ALA A 239 -11.35 -20.42 -4.55
C ALA A 239 -12.20 -21.69 -4.55
N LYS A 240 -12.43 -22.29 -3.39
CA LYS A 240 -13.22 -23.52 -3.25
C LYS A 240 -14.64 -23.31 -3.73
N GLY A 241 -15.02 -24.08 -4.74
CA GLY A 241 -16.36 -24.00 -5.35
C GLY A 241 -16.55 -22.90 -6.38
N GLN A 242 -15.46 -22.24 -6.86
CA GLN A 242 -15.53 -21.28 -7.97
C GLN A 242 -15.14 -21.95 -9.29
N GLU A 243 -15.96 -21.74 -10.34
CA GLU A 243 -15.68 -22.29 -11.66
C GLU A 243 -14.48 -21.64 -12.35
N ALA A 244 -14.20 -20.37 -12.07
CA ALA A 244 -13.19 -19.60 -12.81
C ALA A 244 -11.74 -19.87 -12.34
N ILE A 245 -11.53 -20.18 -11.05
CA ILE A 245 -10.18 -20.43 -10.50
C ILE A 245 -10.31 -21.55 -9.47
N SER A 246 -9.83 -22.73 -9.83
CA SER A 246 -9.77 -23.86 -8.89
C SER A 246 -8.63 -23.69 -7.87
N GLU A 247 -8.76 -24.35 -6.72
CA GLU A 247 -7.70 -24.39 -5.70
C GLU A 247 -6.38 -24.93 -6.28
N GLU A 248 -6.47 -25.91 -7.18
CA GLU A 248 -5.31 -26.51 -7.84
C GLU A 248 -4.61 -25.50 -8.75
N ASN A 249 -5.37 -24.73 -9.53
CA ASN A 249 -4.82 -23.69 -10.39
C ASN A 249 -4.17 -22.55 -9.60
N LEU A 250 -4.71 -22.20 -8.42
CA LEU A 250 -4.09 -21.26 -7.52
C LEU A 250 -2.71 -21.75 -7.06
N ILE A 251 -2.60 -23.02 -6.63
CA ILE A 251 -1.32 -23.62 -6.21
C ILE A 251 -0.33 -23.64 -7.38
N LYS A 252 -0.74 -24.13 -8.55
CA LYS A 252 0.10 -24.17 -9.76
C LYS A 252 0.63 -22.80 -10.15
N PHE A 253 -0.22 -21.76 -10.04
CA PHE A 253 0.18 -20.39 -10.35
C PHE A 253 1.33 -19.92 -9.44
N PHE A 254 1.20 -20.08 -8.12
CA PHE A 254 2.23 -19.65 -7.18
C PHE A 254 3.52 -20.48 -7.31
N GLN A 255 3.41 -21.78 -7.56
CA GLN A 255 4.58 -22.63 -7.85
C GLN A 255 5.29 -22.19 -9.13
N ALA A 256 4.55 -21.87 -10.19
CA ALA A 256 5.12 -21.35 -11.43
C ALA A 256 5.81 -20.01 -11.20
N ARG A 257 5.17 -19.09 -10.44
CA ARG A 257 5.79 -17.77 -10.18
C ARG A 257 7.06 -17.87 -9.35
N VAL A 258 7.08 -18.64 -8.27
CA VAL A 258 8.31 -18.83 -7.47
C VAL A 258 9.42 -19.46 -8.30
N LYS A 259 9.12 -20.43 -9.16
CA LYS A 259 10.11 -21.00 -10.11
C LYS A 259 10.65 -19.91 -11.05
N GLY A 260 9.79 -19.06 -11.60
CA GLY A 260 10.19 -17.95 -12.45
C GLY A 260 11.07 -16.93 -11.72
N ILE A 261 10.74 -16.59 -10.48
CA ILE A 261 11.58 -15.72 -9.64
C ILE A 261 12.97 -16.33 -9.45
N ILE A 262 13.06 -17.61 -9.05
CA ILE A 262 14.34 -18.29 -8.85
C ILE A 262 15.15 -18.33 -10.16
N LYS A 263 14.50 -18.55 -11.28
CA LYS A 263 15.15 -18.52 -12.59
C LYS A 263 15.70 -17.12 -12.93
N LYS A 264 15.02 -16.07 -12.49
CA LYS A 264 15.40 -14.67 -12.69
C LYS A 264 16.57 -14.24 -11.81
N VAL A 265 16.53 -14.58 -10.52
CA VAL A 265 17.56 -14.16 -9.54
C VAL A 265 18.74 -15.14 -9.42
N GLY A 266 18.57 -16.40 -9.87
CA GLY A 266 19.50 -17.51 -9.66
C GLY A 266 19.27 -18.22 -8.33
N GLU A 267 20.07 -19.28 -8.09
CA GLU A 267 19.94 -20.15 -6.91
C GLU A 267 20.83 -19.72 -5.73
N ASP A 268 21.58 -18.63 -5.88
CA ASP A 268 22.48 -18.11 -4.83
C ASP A 268 21.66 -17.46 -3.69
N LYS A 269 21.61 -18.15 -2.56
CA LYS A 269 20.91 -17.70 -1.34
C LYS A 269 21.51 -16.41 -0.76
N SER A 270 22.79 -16.14 -0.98
CA SER A 270 23.42 -14.87 -0.53
C SER A 270 22.82 -13.70 -1.31
N LYS A 271 22.58 -13.89 -2.59
CA LYS A 271 21.91 -12.92 -3.46
C LYS A 271 20.46 -12.70 -3.03
N TRP A 272 19.70 -13.77 -2.71
CA TRP A 272 18.33 -13.62 -2.21
C TRP A 272 18.26 -12.76 -0.96
N LYS A 273 19.14 -13.03 0.01
CA LYS A 273 19.21 -12.22 1.26
C LYS A 273 19.56 -10.77 0.99
N ALA A 274 20.47 -10.49 0.04
CA ALA A 274 20.80 -9.13 -0.35
C ALA A 274 19.58 -8.40 -0.93
N ILE A 275 18.87 -9.02 -1.88
CA ILE A 275 17.65 -8.48 -2.48
C ILE A 275 16.57 -8.24 -1.40
N ILE A 276 16.28 -9.23 -0.56
CA ILE A 276 15.27 -9.11 0.50
C ILE A 276 15.62 -7.98 1.48
N SER A 277 16.89 -7.83 1.84
CA SER A 277 17.34 -6.81 2.80
C SER A 277 17.42 -5.40 2.21
N SER A 278 17.46 -5.27 0.88
CA SER A 278 17.47 -3.95 0.21
C SER A 278 16.18 -3.17 0.44
N GLY A 279 15.05 -3.88 0.58
CA GLY A 279 13.71 -3.28 0.67
C GLY A 279 13.25 -2.59 -0.63
N ILE A 280 13.95 -2.83 -1.74
CA ILE A 280 13.63 -2.30 -3.07
C ILE A 280 12.89 -3.40 -3.85
N PRO A 281 11.83 -3.08 -4.63
CA PRO A 281 11.13 -4.05 -5.46
C PRO A 281 12.08 -4.83 -6.36
N LEU A 282 11.85 -6.15 -6.52
CA LEU A 282 12.77 -7.10 -7.16
C LEU A 282 13.28 -6.62 -8.53
N ASN A 283 12.37 -6.15 -9.39
CA ASN A 283 12.76 -5.65 -10.72
C ASN A 283 13.67 -4.42 -10.64
N SER A 284 13.39 -3.52 -9.70
CA SER A 284 14.19 -2.31 -9.46
C SER A 284 15.57 -2.65 -8.89
N ASP A 285 15.63 -3.63 -7.97
CA ASP A 285 16.89 -4.08 -7.37
C ASP A 285 17.80 -4.71 -8.42
N LEU A 286 17.28 -5.60 -9.27
CA LEU A 286 18.01 -6.20 -10.37
C LEU A 286 18.46 -5.16 -11.42
N PHE A 287 17.65 -4.15 -11.68
CA PHE A 287 18.05 -3.03 -12.54
C PHE A 287 19.22 -2.25 -11.94
N LEU A 288 19.15 -1.90 -10.65
CA LEU A 288 20.24 -1.23 -9.95
C LEU A 288 21.51 -2.09 -9.92
N GLU A 289 21.39 -3.41 -9.69
CA GLU A 289 22.50 -4.35 -9.78
C GLU A 289 23.18 -4.27 -11.16
N SER A 290 22.41 -4.22 -12.24
CA SER A 290 22.93 -4.10 -13.61
C SER A 290 23.69 -2.80 -13.87
N LYS A 291 23.38 -1.74 -13.11
CA LYS A 291 23.98 -0.40 -13.19
C LYS A 291 25.06 -0.15 -12.14
N MET A 292 25.30 -1.10 -11.24
CA MET A 292 26.17 -0.91 -10.08
C MET A 292 27.59 -0.47 -10.48
N PHE A 293 28.12 -1.02 -11.55
CA PHE A 293 29.46 -0.66 -12.02
C PHE A 293 29.54 0.81 -12.47
N ASP A 294 28.55 1.26 -13.23
CA ASP A 294 28.47 2.64 -13.72
C ASP A 294 28.29 3.63 -12.57
N ILE A 295 27.44 3.26 -11.59
CA ILE A 295 27.22 4.02 -10.36
C ILE A 295 28.52 4.13 -9.55
N LEU A 296 29.22 3.03 -9.36
CA LEU A 296 30.52 3.02 -8.65
C LEU A 296 31.58 3.86 -9.36
N LEU A 297 31.66 3.81 -10.68
CA LEU A 297 32.56 4.66 -11.46
C LEU A 297 32.23 6.14 -11.28
N ALA A 298 30.95 6.50 -11.31
CA ALA A 298 30.50 7.88 -11.09
C ALA A 298 30.88 8.37 -9.68
N LEU A 299 30.66 7.55 -8.65
CA LEU A 299 31.03 7.83 -7.27
C LEU A 299 32.54 7.98 -7.09
N LEU A 300 33.34 7.10 -7.68
CA LEU A 300 34.81 7.18 -7.62
C LEU A 300 35.36 8.42 -8.35
N ALA A 301 34.81 8.74 -9.51
CA ALA A 301 35.19 9.96 -10.24
C ALA A 301 34.89 11.21 -9.41
N PHE A 302 33.74 11.22 -8.73
CA PHE A 302 33.34 12.30 -7.84
C PHE A 302 34.23 12.39 -6.59
N SER A 303 34.55 11.28 -5.93
CA SER A 303 35.37 11.27 -4.72
C SER A 303 36.80 11.80 -4.96
N LYS A 304 37.32 11.66 -6.18
CA LYS A 304 38.65 12.13 -6.59
C LYS A 304 38.67 13.58 -7.08
N SER A 305 37.51 14.23 -7.25
CA SER A 305 37.43 15.60 -7.69
C SER A 305 37.43 16.57 -6.51
N GLU A 306 38.34 17.54 -6.50
CA GLU A 306 38.35 18.69 -5.55
C GLU A 306 37.29 19.72 -5.95
N LYS A 307 36.04 19.32 -6.11
CA LYS A 307 34.99 20.16 -6.66
C LYS A 307 34.22 20.92 -5.58
N GLU A 308 33.80 22.15 -5.92
CA GLU A 308 32.96 23.00 -5.09
C GLU A 308 31.56 22.42 -4.83
N LEU A 309 30.84 23.00 -3.87
CA LEU A 309 29.54 22.49 -3.38
C LEU A 309 28.49 22.33 -4.48
N ASP A 310 28.51 23.22 -5.48
CA ASP A 310 27.57 23.19 -6.63
C ASP A 310 27.75 21.97 -7.53
N ASP A 311 28.99 21.50 -7.68
CA ASP A 311 29.28 20.26 -8.42
C ASP A 311 28.81 19.01 -7.65
N LYS A 312 28.70 19.09 -6.32
CA LYS A 312 28.19 18.00 -5.47
C LYS A 312 26.70 17.76 -5.62
N ILE A 313 25.95 18.78 -6.04
CA ILE A 313 24.51 18.68 -6.33
C ILE A 313 24.26 17.96 -7.68
N LEU A 314 25.23 17.93 -8.58
CA LEU A 314 25.10 17.26 -9.88
C LEU A 314 25.22 15.73 -9.81
N LEU A 315 25.83 15.19 -8.73
CA LEU A 315 26.02 13.74 -8.57
C LEU A 315 24.72 12.93 -8.61
N PRO A 316 23.64 13.31 -7.87
CA PRO A 316 22.37 12.61 -7.94
C PRO A 316 21.80 12.60 -9.35
N ASN A 317 21.88 13.72 -10.07
CA ASN A 317 21.41 13.84 -11.45
C ASN A 317 22.22 12.98 -12.44
N THR A 318 23.49 12.76 -12.17
CA THR A 318 24.34 11.89 -13.00
C THR A 318 23.96 10.42 -12.76
N ILE A 319 23.79 10.01 -11.50
CA ILE A 319 23.37 8.64 -11.14
C ILE A 319 21.96 8.34 -11.68
N ILE A 320 21.03 9.29 -11.62
CA ILE A 320 19.67 9.12 -12.16
C ILE A 320 19.64 8.96 -13.68
N LYS A 321 20.62 9.53 -14.40
CA LYS A 321 20.74 9.42 -15.85
C LYS A 321 21.48 8.17 -16.33
N THR A 322 22.17 7.45 -15.45
CA THR A 322 22.86 6.20 -15.73
C THR A 322 21.88 5.04 -15.69
#